data_2e9ca56b4d49cdb600ad9c48cae43e95
#
_entry.id   2e9ca56b4d49cdb600ad9c48cae43e95
#
_cell.length_a   1.000
_cell.length_b   1.000
_cell.length_c   1.000
_cell.angle_alpha   90.00
_cell.angle_beta   90.00
_cell.angle_gamma   90.00
#
_symmetry.space_group_name_H-M   'P 1'
#
loop_
_entity.id
_entity.type
_entity.pdbx_description
1 polymer ?
#
loop_
_entity_poly.entity_id
_entity_poly.type
_entity_poly.pdbx_seq_one_letter_code
_entity_poly.pdbx_strand_id
1 'polypeptide(L)'
;VHHFCTLIGYGVTAINPYLAFETVKDLHARKRLGDITLEKAEQNYIKAAVGGIMKVMSKMGISTVRSYHGAQIFEALGLNTNFINKFFVNTPTRIGGIGLVGVANEALARFDRAFKSDESVLEPGGWYGPVKDGEEHLFNPRTIDLLQESLINGDYAKYKEYSKAIRNDYHVTLRSLMELNYPVGGGIPIEEVEPEESIVKRFKAGAMSYG
;
A
#
# COMPACT_ATOMS: atom_id res chain seq x y z
N VAL A 1 0.31 -9.02 8.73
CA VAL A 1 -0.88 -9.83 8.44
C VAL A 1 -1.00 -10.10 6.94
N HIS A 2 -1.01 -9.07 6.09
CA HIS A 2 -1.20 -9.26 4.64
C HIS A 2 -0.17 -10.19 3.99
N HIS A 3 1.10 -10.14 4.41
CA HIS A 3 2.12 -11.08 3.92
C HIS A 3 1.79 -12.54 4.25
N PHE A 4 1.25 -12.82 5.44
CA PHE A 4 0.76 -14.15 5.79
C PHE A 4 -0.40 -14.56 4.88
N CYS A 5 -1.36 -13.67 4.67
CA CYS A 5 -2.50 -13.94 3.80
C CYS A 5 -2.04 -14.22 2.36
N THR A 6 -1.10 -13.45 1.84
CA THR A 6 -0.55 -13.65 0.49
C THR A 6 0.15 -14.99 0.36
N LEU A 7 0.99 -15.35 1.32
CA LEU A 7 1.71 -16.64 1.32
C LEU A 7 0.72 -17.83 1.36
N ILE A 8 -0.26 -17.78 2.26
CA ILE A 8 -1.28 -18.84 2.36
C ILE A 8 -2.11 -18.91 1.07
N GLY A 9 -2.50 -17.78 0.53
CA GLY A 9 -3.26 -17.71 -0.72
C GLY A 9 -2.50 -18.26 -1.93
N TYR A 10 -1.18 -18.19 -1.93
CA TYR A 10 -0.31 -18.85 -2.93
C TYR A 10 0.06 -20.30 -2.58
N GLY A 11 -0.51 -20.87 -1.53
CA GLY A 11 -0.38 -22.30 -1.26
C GLY A 11 0.70 -22.68 -0.26
N VAL A 12 1.23 -21.72 0.52
CA VAL A 12 2.18 -22.02 1.59
C VAL A 12 1.46 -22.65 2.79
N THR A 13 1.92 -23.80 3.24
CA THR A 13 1.30 -24.56 4.35
C THR A 13 1.86 -24.20 5.73
N ALA A 14 3.08 -23.70 5.81
CA ALA A 14 3.71 -23.31 7.07
C ALA A 14 4.54 -22.03 6.87
N ILE A 15 4.49 -21.15 7.84
CA ILE A 15 5.23 -19.88 7.82
C ILE A 15 5.99 -19.76 9.14
N ASN A 16 7.31 -19.56 9.07
CA ASN A 16 8.14 -19.23 10.22
C ASN A 16 8.57 -17.76 10.16
N PRO A 17 7.92 -16.85 10.88
CA PRO A 17 8.29 -15.44 10.92
C PRO A 17 9.44 -15.19 11.90
N TYR A 18 10.57 -15.86 11.69
CA TYR A 18 11.70 -15.88 12.63
C TYR A 18 12.20 -14.49 13.01
N LEU A 19 12.26 -13.56 12.07
CA LEU A 19 12.70 -12.20 12.34
C LEU A 19 11.73 -11.44 13.26
N ALA A 20 10.41 -11.69 13.13
CA ALA A 20 9.43 -11.11 14.04
C ALA A 20 9.61 -11.67 15.47
N PHE A 21 9.87 -12.95 15.61
CA PHE A 21 10.16 -13.55 16.93
C PHE A 21 11.46 -13.00 17.54
N GLU A 22 12.52 -12.87 16.76
CA GLU A 22 13.75 -12.22 17.24
C GLU A 22 13.53 -10.76 17.62
N THR A 23 12.68 -10.03 16.88
CA THR A 23 12.30 -8.65 17.23
C THR A 23 11.53 -8.61 18.55
N VAL A 24 10.56 -9.51 18.76
CA VAL A 24 9.81 -9.61 20.03
C VAL A 24 10.77 -9.92 21.19
N LYS A 25 11.71 -10.82 20.99
CA LYS A 25 12.75 -11.17 21.99
C LYS A 25 13.64 -9.97 22.33
N ASP A 26 14.11 -9.22 21.34
CA ASP A 26 14.91 -8.01 21.55
C ASP A 26 14.10 -6.94 22.32
N LEU A 27 12.86 -6.67 21.92
CA LEU A 27 11.98 -5.74 22.62
C LEU A 27 11.71 -6.16 24.08
N HIS A 28 11.55 -7.45 24.33
CA HIS A 28 11.42 -7.99 25.69
C HIS A 28 12.70 -7.78 26.49
N ALA A 29 13.87 -8.09 25.93
CA ALA A 29 15.17 -7.89 26.58
C ALA A 29 15.40 -6.40 26.92
N ARG A 30 14.95 -5.48 26.08
CA ARG A 30 15.00 -4.02 26.30
C ARG A 30 13.87 -3.49 27.21
N LYS A 31 13.08 -4.36 27.82
CA LYS A 31 11.93 -3.99 28.68
C LYS A 31 10.92 -3.03 28.01
N ARG A 32 10.73 -3.19 26.69
CA ARG A 32 9.79 -2.37 25.91
C ARG A 32 8.36 -2.94 25.87
N LEU A 33 8.16 -4.16 26.38
CA LEU A 33 6.88 -4.88 26.36
C LEU A 33 6.20 -4.92 27.74
N GLY A 34 6.66 -4.11 28.71
CA GLY A 34 6.16 -4.16 30.08
C GLY A 34 6.56 -5.47 30.80
N ASP A 35 5.75 -5.89 31.77
CA ASP A 35 6.05 -7.01 32.65
C ASP A 35 5.57 -8.38 32.13
N ILE A 36 5.32 -8.50 30.82
CA ILE A 36 4.92 -9.78 30.21
C ILE A 36 6.13 -10.68 29.98
N THR A 37 5.94 -12.00 30.10
CA THR A 37 6.99 -12.99 29.77
C THR A 37 7.21 -13.04 28.25
N LEU A 38 8.41 -13.45 27.82
CA LEU A 38 8.73 -13.62 26.41
C LEU A 38 7.75 -14.58 25.73
N GLU A 39 7.49 -15.73 26.33
CA GLU A 39 6.51 -16.70 25.82
C GLU A 39 5.12 -16.07 25.60
N LYS A 40 4.67 -15.27 26.56
CA LYS A 40 3.39 -14.57 26.44
C LYS A 40 3.39 -13.53 25.33
N ALA A 41 4.50 -12.84 25.12
CA ALA A 41 4.65 -11.88 24.02
C ALA A 41 4.58 -12.57 22.65
N GLU A 42 5.28 -13.69 22.50
CA GLU A 42 5.23 -14.51 21.28
C GLU A 42 3.84 -15.07 21.01
N GLN A 43 3.16 -15.61 22.03
CA GLN A 43 1.77 -16.08 21.92
C GLN A 43 0.81 -14.94 21.52
N ASN A 44 1.00 -13.73 22.05
CA ASN A 44 0.20 -12.57 21.69
C ASN A 44 0.42 -12.18 20.21
N TYR A 45 1.66 -12.24 19.74
CA TYR A 45 1.99 -12.01 18.33
C TYR A 45 1.30 -13.03 17.42
N ILE A 46 1.40 -14.31 17.75
CA ILE A 46 0.74 -15.39 16.99
C ILE A 46 -0.79 -15.16 16.97
N LYS A 47 -1.38 -14.90 18.13
CA LYS A 47 -2.82 -14.63 18.24
C LYS A 47 -3.26 -13.44 17.40
N ALA A 48 -2.49 -12.36 17.40
CA ALA A 48 -2.76 -11.18 16.58
C ALA A 48 -2.65 -11.48 15.08
N ALA A 49 -1.64 -12.23 14.66
CA ALA A 49 -1.47 -12.64 13.26
C ALA A 49 -2.63 -13.53 12.80
N VAL A 50 -3.00 -14.55 13.58
CA VAL A 50 -4.14 -15.44 13.29
C VAL A 50 -5.45 -14.66 13.24
N GLY A 51 -5.70 -13.78 14.22
CA GLY A 51 -6.90 -12.93 14.22
C GLY A 51 -6.98 -12.03 12.99
N GLY A 52 -5.85 -11.50 12.54
CA GLY A 52 -5.77 -10.72 11.31
C GLY A 52 -6.06 -11.53 10.06
N ILE A 53 -5.54 -12.76 9.95
CA ILE A 53 -5.82 -13.67 8.84
C ILE A 53 -7.31 -14.00 8.79
N MET A 54 -7.90 -14.35 9.93
CA MET A 54 -9.33 -14.66 10.04
C MET A 54 -10.19 -13.46 9.60
N LYS A 55 -9.80 -12.25 9.97
CA LYS A 55 -10.47 -11.03 9.53
C LYS A 55 -10.42 -10.83 8.03
N VAL A 56 -9.26 -11.05 7.40
CA VAL A 56 -9.12 -10.97 5.94
C VAL A 56 -9.98 -12.01 5.25
N MET A 57 -9.95 -13.26 5.69
CA MET A 57 -10.79 -14.33 5.15
C MET A 57 -12.28 -13.99 5.26
N SER A 58 -12.69 -13.49 6.41
CA SER A 58 -14.08 -13.07 6.65
C SER A 58 -14.52 -11.96 5.69
N LYS A 59 -13.68 -10.95 5.46
CA LYS A 59 -13.96 -9.87 4.51
C LYS A 59 -14.04 -10.35 3.06
N MET A 60 -13.31 -11.40 2.72
CA MET A 60 -13.34 -12.00 1.38
C MET A 60 -14.48 -13.04 1.23
N GLY A 61 -15.21 -13.32 2.29
CA GLY A 61 -16.30 -14.31 2.28
C GLY A 61 -15.82 -15.76 2.21
N ILE A 62 -14.57 -16.05 2.59
CA ILE A 62 -13.99 -17.38 2.56
C ILE A 62 -13.96 -17.95 3.99
N SER A 63 -14.76 -18.98 4.24
CA SER A 63 -15.02 -19.50 5.59
C SER A 63 -13.99 -20.51 6.10
N THR A 64 -13.20 -21.13 5.23
CA THR A 64 -12.21 -22.14 5.63
C THR A 64 -10.81 -21.83 5.10
N VAL A 65 -9.79 -22.15 5.89
CA VAL A 65 -8.38 -21.98 5.47
C VAL A 65 -8.08 -22.85 4.24
N ARG A 66 -8.69 -24.04 4.16
CA ARG A 66 -8.51 -24.93 3.01
C ARG A 66 -9.01 -24.31 1.70
N SER A 67 -10.10 -23.58 1.74
CA SER A 67 -10.64 -22.87 0.57
C SER A 67 -9.83 -21.62 0.22
N TYR A 68 -9.19 -21.02 1.20
CA TYR A 68 -8.32 -19.87 1.01
C TYR A 68 -6.95 -20.26 0.43
N HIS A 69 -6.42 -21.40 0.87
CA HIS A 69 -5.11 -21.91 0.48
C HIS A 69 -5.04 -22.21 -1.02
N GLY A 70 -4.19 -21.51 -1.75
CA GLY A 70 -4.05 -21.66 -3.20
C GLY A 70 -5.20 -21.10 -4.04
N ALA A 71 -6.03 -20.22 -3.49
CA ALA A 71 -7.31 -19.81 -4.11
C ALA A 71 -7.17 -18.83 -5.29
N GLN A 72 -5.97 -18.38 -5.69
CA GLN A 72 -5.74 -17.45 -6.80
C GLN A 72 -6.57 -16.14 -6.71
N ILE A 73 -6.66 -15.58 -5.53
CA ILE A 73 -7.48 -14.42 -5.20
C ILE A 73 -6.75 -13.08 -5.32
N PHE A 74 -5.57 -13.08 -5.92
CA PHE A 74 -4.71 -11.90 -6.04
C PHE A 74 -4.61 -11.42 -7.47
N GLU A 75 -4.36 -10.14 -7.63
CA GLU A 75 -3.96 -9.49 -8.87
C GLU A 75 -2.58 -8.89 -8.69
N ALA A 76 -1.70 -9.07 -9.68
CA ALA A 76 -0.38 -8.47 -9.67
C ALA A 76 -0.45 -7.05 -10.25
N LEU A 77 0.13 -6.09 -9.56
CA LEU A 77 0.26 -4.70 -9.98
C LEU A 77 1.73 -4.30 -10.02
N GLY A 78 2.15 -3.67 -11.11
CA GLY A 78 3.49 -3.13 -11.24
C GLY A 78 4.58 -4.16 -11.58
N LEU A 79 4.19 -5.37 -11.97
CA LEU A 79 5.10 -6.41 -12.48
C LEU A 79 4.77 -6.72 -13.94
N ASN A 80 5.79 -6.89 -14.79
CA ASN A 80 5.55 -7.19 -16.20
C ASN A 80 5.03 -8.62 -16.42
N THR A 81 4.33 -8.80 -17.51
CA THR A 81 3.67 -10.07 -17.86
C THR A 81 4.66 -11.25 -17.95
N ASN A 82 5.88 -11.03 -18.45
CA ASN A 82 6.87 -12.10 -18.54
C ASN A 82 7.30 -12.59 -17.16
N PHE A 83 7.46 -11.68 -16.20
CA PHE A 83 7.76 -12.02 -14.81
C PHE A 83 6.60 -12.80 -14.18
N ILE A 84 5.37 -12.34 -14.36
CA ILE A 84 4.18 -13.00 -13.82
C ILE A 84 4.00 -14.39 -14.41
N ASN A 85 4.08 -14.54 -15.72
CA ASN A 85 3.92 -15.83 -16.38
C ASN A 85 4.97 -16.87 -15.96
N LYS A 86 6.15 -16.41 -15.53
CA LYS A 86 7.23 -17.30 -15.08
C LYS A 86 7.11 -17.70 -13.60
N PHE A 87 6.75 -16.75 -12.72
CA PHE A 87 6.85 -16.93 -11.27
C PHE A 87 5.50 -16.98 -10.56
N PHE A 88 4.45 -16.42 -11.16
CA PHE A 88 3.10 -16.32 -10.60
C PHE A 88 2.05 -16.77 -11.63
N VAL A 89 2.24 -17.97 -12.13
CA VAL A 89 1.39 -18.54 -13.19
C VAL A 89 -0.10 -18.42 -12.82
N ASN A 90 -0.91 -18.00 -13.80
CA ASN A 90 -2.34 -17.74 -13.66
C ASN A 90 -2.75 -16.58 -12.74
N THR A 91 -1.80 -15.78 -12.23
CA THR A 91 -2.14 -14.53 -11.55
C THR A 91 -2.48 -13.47 -12.59
N PRO A 92 -3.68 -12.86 -12.56
CA PRO A 92 -4.03 -11.79 -13.48
C PRO A 92 -3.17 -10.54 -13.23
N THR A 93 -2.80 -9.87 -14.31
CA THR A 93 -2.10 -8.57 -14.25
C THR A 93 -2.66 -7.64 -15.32
N ARG A 94 -3.14 -6.48 -14.92
CA ARG A 94 -3.69 -5.44 -15.81
C ARG A 94 -2.76 -4.25 -15.93
N ILE A 95 -1.93 -4.03 -14.92
CA ILE A 95 -0.96 -2.93 -14.85
C ILE A 95 0.41 -3.56 -14.78
N GLY A 96 1.14 -3.50 -15.89
CA GLY A 96 2.51 -3.97 -15.98
C GLY A 96 3.49 -3.09 -15.20
N GLY A 97 4.78 -3.40 -15.29
CA GLY A 97 5.81 -2.65 -14.60
C GLY A 97 7.17 -3.33 -14.70
N ILE A 98 7.89 -3.42 -13.57
CA ILE A 98 9.24 -3.95 -13.51
C ILE A 98 9.29 -5.45 -13.79
N GLY A 99 10.38 -5.86 -14.40
CA GLY A 99 10.71 -7.28 -14.62
C GLY A 99 11.73 -7.80 -13.60
N LEU A 100 12.30 -8.94 -13.92
CA LEU A 100 13.25 -9.63 -13.06
C LEU A 100 14.43 -8.74 -12.63
N VAL A 101 14.97 -7.95 -13.55
CA VAL A 101 16.11 -7.06 -13.27
C VAL A 101 15.71 -6.00 -12.23
N GLY A 102 14.53 -5.38 -12.39
CA GLY A 102 14.03 -4.41 -11.41
C GLY A 102 13.85 -5.01 -10.01
N VAL A 103 13.23 -6.20 -9.93
CA VAL A 103 13.06 -6.92 -8.66
C VAL A 103 14.41 -7.28 -8.04
N ALA A 104 15.38 -7.73 -8.86
CA ALA A 104 16.73 -8.05 -8.40
C ALA A 104 17.46 -6.80 -7.86
N ASN A 105 17.36 -5.67 -8.55
CA ASN A 105 17.98 -4.41 -8.11
C ASN A 105 17.41 -3.92 -6.78
N GLU A 106 16.09 -4.02 -6.59
CA GLU A 106 15.48 -3.68 -5.30
C GLU A 106 15.91 -4.62 -4.17
N ALA A 107 16.03 -5.92 -4.46
CA ALA A 107 16.54 -6.88 -3.48
C ALA A 107 18.01 -6.59 -3.11
N LEU A 108 18.85 -6.27 -4.09
CA LEU A 108 20.25 -5.88 -3.88
C LEU A 108 20.37 -4.58 -3.09
N ALA A 109 19.54 -3.58 -3.38
CA ALA A 109 19.55 -2.33 -2.63
C ALA A 109 19.22 -2.55 -1.14
N ARG A 110 18.25 -3.41 -0.83
CA ARG A 110 17.95 -3.80 0.56
C ARG A 110 19.09 -4.58 1.20
N PHE A 111 19.70 -5.49 0.46
CA PHE A 111 20.87 -6.24 0.91
C PHE A 111 22.05 -5.31 1.22
N ASP A 112 22.38 -4.41 0.32
CA ASP A 112 23.47 -3.45 0.48
C ASP A 112 23.25 -2.55 1.70
N ARG A 113 22.03 -2.08 1.90
CA ARG A 113 21.68 -1.30 3.10
C ARG A 113 21.86 -2.12 4.38
N ALA A 114 21.46 -3.38 4.37
CA ALA A 114 21.55 -4.23 5.57
C ALA A 114 22.98 -4.64 5.94
N PHE A 115 23.87 -4.81 4.96
CA PHE A 115 25.18 -5.43 5.19
C PHE A 115 26.37 -4.52 4.87
N LYS A 116 26.19 -3.42 4.17
CA LYS A 116 27.27 -2.48 3.82
C LYS A 116 27.17 -1.14 4.54
N SER A 117 26.04 -0.88 5.21
CA SER A 117 25.87 0.35 6.00
C SER A 117 26.26 0.07 7.45
N ASP A 118 26.99 1.00 8.05
CA ASP A 118 27.33 0.96 9.49
C ASP A 118 26.19 1.52 10.36
N GLU A 119 25.04 1.82 9.77
CA GLU A 119 23.90 2.36 10.48
C GLU A 119 23.22 1.30 11.34
N SER A 120 23.28 1.47 12.65
CA SER A 120 22.63 0.59 13.63
C SER A 120 21.14 0.94 13.86
N VAL A 121 20.67 2.05 13.31
CA VAL A 121 19.31 2.55 13.47
C VAL A 121 18.59 2.45 12.14
N LEU A 122 17.42 1.81 12.14
CA LEU A 122 16.56 1.76 10.96
C LEU A 122 16.03 3.15 10.64
N GLU A 123 16.03 3.49 9.36
CA GLU A 123 15.34 4.68 8.86
C GLU A 123 13.85 4.63 9.26
N PRO A 124 13.21 5.80 9.52
CA PRO A 124 11.77 5.84 9.70
C PRO A 124 11.10 5.31 8.43
N GLY A 125 10.46 4.16 8.54
CA GLY A 125 9.75 3.53 7.45
C GLY A 125 8.37 4.14 7.20
N GLY A 126 7.64 3.54 6.26
CA GLY A 126 6.26 3.91 5.96
C GLY A 126 5.36 3.86 7.19
N TRP A 127 4.53 4.87 7.36
CA TRP A 127 3.58 5.01 8.44
C TRP A 127 2.23 5.49 7.88
N TYR A 128 1.19 5.46 8.69
CA TYR A 128 -0.14 5.96 8.26
C TYR A 128 -0.20 7.47 8.09
N GLY A 129 0.71 8.22 8.70
CA GLY A 129 0.83 9.66 8.56
C GLY A 129 2.25 10.08 8.22
N PRO A 130 2.46 11.32 7.75
CA PRO A 130 3.78 11.83 7.46
C PRO A 130 4.65 11.92 8.74
N VAL A 131 5.88 11.45 8.63
CA VAL A 131 6.90 11.52 9.69
C VAL A 131 8.07 12.32 9.13
N LYS A 132 8.70 13.15 9.96
CA LYS A 132 9.91 13.90 9.57
C LYS A 132 10.98 12.90 9.11
N ASP A 133 11.57 13.19 7.96
CA ASP A 133 12.60 12.35 7.33
C ASP A 133 12.12 10.91 6.97
N GLY A 134 10.80 10.69 6.92
CA GLY A 134 10.17 9.45 6.49
C GLY A 134 9.74 9.46 5.03
N GLU A 135 8.97 8.46 4.64
CA GLU A 135 8.38 8.37 3.30
C GLU A 135 7.40 9.51 3.03
N GLU A 136 7.38 9.99 1.80
CA GLU A 136 6.43 11.02 1.38
C GLU A 136 5.00 10.47 1.33
N HIS A 137 4.06 11.29 1.77
CA HIS A 137 2.63 11.02 1.73
C HIS A 137 1.92 12.04 0.83
N LEU A 138 0.91 11.58 0.10
CA LEU A 138 0.06 12.47 -0.69
C LEU A 138 -0.66 13.47 0.22
N PHE A 139 -1.18 13.00 1.36
CA PHE A 139 -1.78 13.82 2.39
C PHE A 139 -0.72 14.16 3.44
N ASN A 140 -0.08 15.30 3.25
CA ASN A 140 0.93 15.86 4.13
C ASN A 140 0.52 17.28 4.55
N PRO A 141 1.19 17.91 5.54
CA PRO A 141 0.81 19.24 6.02
C PRO A 141 0.65 20.26 4.90
N ARG A 142 1.59 20.30 3.93
CA ARG A 142 1.51 21.26 2.81
C ARG A 142 0.29 21.04 1.92
N THR A 143 0.00 19.81 1.53
CA THR A 143 -1.14 19.53 0.64
C THR A 143 -2.47 19.74 1.35
N ILE A 144 -2.54 19.42 2.64
CA ILE A 144 -3.73 19.67 3.45
C ILE A 144 -3.97 21.17 3.63
N ASP A 145 -2.95 21.95 3.96
CA ASP A 145 -3.06 23.40 4.15
C ASP A 145 -3.51 24.08 2.85
N LEU A 146 -2.86 23.78 1.73
CA LEU A 146 -3.23 24.36 0.43
C LEU A 146 -4.69 24.06 0.06
N LEU A 147 -5.15 22.81 0.29
CA LEU A 147 -6.53 22.45 0.01
C LEU A 147 -7.50 23.15 0.94
N GLN A 148 -7.25 23.14 2.25
CA GLN A 148 -8.12 23.75 3.24
C GLN A 148 -8.22 25.27 3.07
N GLU A 149 -7.09 25.96 2.89
CA GLU A 149 -7.08 27.40 2.65
C GLU A 149 -7.81 27.78 1.37
N SER A 150 -7.63 27.00 0.29
CA SER A 150 -8.31 27.26 -0.96
C SER A 150 -9.84 27.16 -0.82
N LEU A 151 -10.31 26.18 -0.05
CA LEU A 151 -11.75 25.97 0.15
C LEU A 151 -12.35 26.98 1.12
N ILE A 152 -11.68 27.30 2.22
CA ILE A 152 -12.17 28.24 3.24
C ILE A 152 -12.28 29.66 2.66
N ASN A 153 -11.27 30.05 1.88
CA ASN A 153 -11.17 31.42 1.34
C ASN A 153 -11.76 31.57 -0.07
N GLY A 154 -12.18 30.47 -0.71
CA GLY A 154 -12.58 30.47 -2.12
C GLY A 154 -11.43 30.86 -3.07
N ASP A 155 -10.17 30.56 -2.68
CA ASP A 155 -8.98 30.96 -3.41
C ASP A 155 -8.61 29.92 -4.48
N TYR A 156 -8.99 30.22 -5.71
CA TYR A 156 -8.71 29.35 -6.85
C TYR A 156 -7.20 29.30 -7.19
N ALA A 157 -6.42 30.33 -6.90
CA ALA A 157 -4.98 30.30 -7.13
C ALA A 157 -4.30 29.26 -6.22
N LYS A 158 -4.67 29.24 -4.94
CA LYS A 158 -4.21 28.20 -4.00
C LYS A 158 -4.67 26.80 -4.39
N TYR A 159 -5.89 26.66 -4.92
CA TYR A 159 -6.33 25.37 -5.46
C TYR A 159 -5.48 24.89 -6.63
N LYS A 160 -5.04 25.80 -7.50
CA LYS A 160 -4.10 25.46 -8.59
C LYS A 160 -2.73 25.05 -8.05
N GLU A 161 -2.22 25.69 -6.99
CA GLU A 161 -0.99 25.28 -6.32
C GLU A 161 -1.12 23.89 -5.73
N TYR A 162 -2.22 23.59 -5.05
CA TYR A 162 -2.54 22.25 -4.55
C TYR A 162 -2.55 21.23 -5.69
N SER A 163 -3.27 21.50 -6.76
CA SER A 163 -3.37 20.59 -7.93
C SER A 163 -2.02 20.34 -8.59
N LYS A 164 -1.18 21.38 -8.66
CA LYS A 164 0.20 21.27 -9.18
C LYS A 164 1.06 20.41 -8.27
N ALA A 165 0.99 20.62 -6.95
CA ALA A 165 1.75 19.82 -5.98
C ALA A 165 1.36 18.35 -6.07
N ILE A 166 0.09 18.02 -6.05
CA ILE A 166 -0.41 16.64 -6.17
C ILE A 166 0.04 15.97 -7.47
N ARG A 167 0.06 16.71 -8.57
CA ARG A 167 0.37 16.16 -9.89
C ARG A 167 1.86 16.01 -10.15
N ASN A 168 2.67 16.95 -9.66
CA ASN A 168 4.07 17.06 -10.07
C ASN A 168 5.07 16.77 -8.95
N ASP A 169 4.70 17.02 -7.67
CA ASP A 169 5.63 16.94 -6.56
C ASP A 169 5.48 15.61 -5.78
N TYR A 170 4.27 15.03 -5.75
CA TYR A 170 3.96 13.86 -4.92
C TYR A 170 3.46 12.67 -5.73
N HIS A 171 4.39 11.93 -6.35
CA HIS A 171 4.08 10.72 -7.11
C HIS A 171 4.00 9.46 -6.23
N VAL A 172 3.16 9.49 -5.20
CA VAL A 172 3.08 8.42 -4.19
C VAL A 172 1.98 7.39 -4.43
N THR A 173 1.15 7.60 -5.45
CA THR A 173 0.10 6.64 -5.83
C THR A 173 0.27 6.19 -7.28
N LEU A 174 -0.22 4.99 -7.62
CA LEU A 174 -0.20 4.52 -9.01
C LEU A 174 -0.87 5.50 -9.97
N ARG A 175 -1.95 6.14 -9.54
CA ARG A 175 -2.64 7.14 -10.35
C ARG A 175 -1.75 8.33 -10.72
N SER A 176 -0.90 8.78 -9.81
CA SER A 176 0.01 9.91 -10.07
C SER A 176 1.13 9.58 -11.06
N LEU A 177 1.36 8.29 -11.32
CA LEU A 177 2.32 7.82 -12.32
C LEU A 177 1.71 7.61 -13.71
N MET A 178 0.39 7.85 -13.85
CA MET A 178 -0.34 7.65 -15.10
C MET A 178 -0.72 9.00 -15.71
N GLU A 179 -0.77 9.04 -17.04
CA GLU A 179 -1.29 10.16 -17.81
C GLU A 179 -2.64 9.81 -18.44
N LEU A 180 -3.45 10.83 -18.69
CA LEU A 180 -4.69 10.65 -19.43
C LEU A 180 -4.35 10.44 -20.91
N ASN A 181 -4.88 9.38 -21.48
CA ASN A 181 -4.79 9.13 -22.91
C ASN A 181 -5.94 9.84 -23.63
N TYR A 182 -5.63 10.94 -24.28
CA TYR A 182 -6.60 11.69 -25.03
C TYR A 182 -6.81 11.08 -26.41
N PRO A 183 -8.07 11.03 -26.91
CA PRO A 183 -8.34 10.49 -28.25
C PRO A 183 -7.67 11.34 -29.34
N VAL A 184 -7.16 10.66 -30.36
CA VAL A 184 -6.64 11.33 -31.54
C VAL A 184 -7.80 12.00 -32.29
N GLY A 185 -7.71 13.31 -32.52
CA GLY A 185 -8.77 14.09 -33.17
C GLY A 185 -9.62 14.94 -32.21
N GLY A 186 -9.30 14.93 -30.95
CA GLY A 186 -9.95 15.75 -29.92
C GLY A 186 -11.08 15.04 -29.18
N GLY A 187 -11.78 15.80 -28.33
CA GLY A 187 -12.90 15.34 -27.54
C GLY A 187 -14.25 15.55 -28.24
N ILE A 188 -15.30 15.51 -27.44
CA ILE A 188 -16.65 15.89 -27.87
C ILE A 188 -16.82 17.42 -27.90
N PRO A 189 -17.77 17.99 -28.67
CA PRO A 189 -18.12 19.40 -28.60
C PRO A 189 -18.44 19.83 -27.17
N ILE A 190 -18.12 21.09 -26.83
CA ILE A 190 -18.33 21.60 -25.47
C ILE A 190 -19.80 21.54 -25.03
N GLU A 191 -20.73 21.65 -25.99
CA GLU A 191 -22.17 21.60 -25.78
C GLU A 191 -22.67 20.20 -25.40
N GLU A 192 -21.88 19.17 -25.74
CA GLU A 192 -22.16 17.77 -25.38
C GLU A 192 -21.52 17.38 -24.06
N VAL A 193 -20.65 18.23 -23.50
CA VAL A 193 -20.04 17.99 -22.19
C VAL A 193 -21.09 18.14 -21.11
N GLU A 194 -21.17 17.14 -20.26
CA GLU A 194 -22.09 17.14 -19.13
C GLU A 194 -21.83 18.34 -18.19
N PRO A 195 -22.89 19.04 -17.71
CA PRO A 195 -22.71 20.17 -16.80
C PRO A 195 -22.09 19.76 -15.47
N GLU A 196 -21.39 20.71 -14.85
CA GLU A 196 -20.61 20.45 -13.62
C GLU A 196 -21.44 19.87 -12.48
N GLU A 197 -22.68 20.29 -12.31
CA GLU A 197 -23.58 19.79 -11.27
C GLU A 197 -23.86 18.29 -11.43
N SER A 198 -23.97 17.81 -12.65
CA SER A 198 -24.17 16.38 -12.94
C SER A 198 -22.91 15.57 -12.63
N ILE A 199 -21.74 16.12 -12.96
CA ILE A 199 -20.44 15.49 -12.65
C ILE A 199 -20.25 15.41 -11.13
N VAL A 200 -20.42 16.53 -10.42
CA VAL A 200 -20.29 16.59 -8.95
C VAL A 200 -21.25 15.63 -8.27
N LYS A 201 -22.50 15.54 -8.77
CA LYS A 201 -23.53 14.65 -8.20
C LYS A 201 -23.13 13.18 -8.27
N ARG A 202 -22.42 12.75 -9.32
CA ARG A 202 -21.91 11.37 -9.44
C ARG A 202 -20.75 11.07 -8.48
N PHE A 203 -19.91 12.05 -8.19
CA PHE A 203 -18.79 11.90 -7.29
C PHE A 203 -19.13 12.17 -5.81
N LYS A 204 -20.30 12.79 -5.57
CA LYS A 204 -20.79 13.04 -4.21
C LYS A 204 -21.35 11.75 -3.62
N ALA A 205 -20.55 11.08 -2.83
CA ALA A 205 -20.96 9.88 -2.11
C ALA A 205 -21.07 10.17 -0.60
N GLY A 206 -22.04 9.53 0.04
CA GLY A 206 -22.08 9.49 1.51
C GLY A 206 -20.89 8.71 2.06
N ALA A 207 -20.45 9.05 3.26
CA ALA A 207 -19.46 8.26 3.97
C ALA A 207 -20.02 6.85 4.22
N MET A 208 -19.38 5.84 3.66
CA MET A 208 -19.71 4.44 3.94
C MET A 208 -18.51 3.75 4.55
N SER A 209 -18.73 3.05 5.66
CA SER A 209 -17.75 2.15 6.23
C SER A 209 -18.31 0.73 6.23
N TYR A 210 -17.61 -0.17 5.58
CA TYR A 210 -17.82 -1.60 5.75
C TYR A 210 -16.85 -2.09 6.82
N GLY A 211 -17.37 -2.45 7.94
CA GLY A 211 -16.63 -2.95 9.10
C GLY A 211 -16.05 -4.33 8.89
#